data_4eeea6ec9d8eba924425eda40bae4c9a
#
_entry.id   4eeea6ec9d8eba924425eda40bae4c9a
#
_cell.length_a   1.000
_cell.length_b   1.000
_cell.length_c   1.000
_cell.angle_alpha   90.00
_cell.angle_beta   90.00
_cell.angle_gamma   90.00
#
_symmetry.space_group_name_H-M   'P 1'
#
loop_
_entity.id
_entity.type
_entity.pdbx_description
1 polymer ?
#
loop_
_entity_poly.entity_id
_entity_poly.type
_entity_poly.pdbx_seq_one_letter_code
_entity_poly.pdbx_strand_id
1 'polypeptide(L)'
;MRQWLHLAGLWLSNIACASACTTYAAGRLATTDGSVWVTHSDDGSGTSDPRVSFIPAAEFPAGSSRPIWPDIEEYPRFVGTARGKVYHPVPGQQDTAPVGYIPQVKSTHGYYESNYAMQNDCGLSFGESTASAVFRADMVGTPGTDGAALLCINELTKLAAERTCSAREAVLIMGSLAERYGFYGPDGGAG
;
A
#
# COMPACT_ATOMS: atom_id res chain seq x y z
N MET A 1 -39.17 -1.39 -56.80
CA MET A 1 -38.70 -2.17 -55.69
C MET A 1 -37.36 -1.60 -55.23
N ARG A 2 -37.34 -0.84 -54.13
CA ARG A 2 -36.10 -0.27 -53.53
C ARG A 2 -35.75 -1.07 -52.31
N GLN A 3 -34.63 -1.78 -52.36
CA GLN A 3 -34.07 -2.50 -51.19
C GLN A 3 -33.40 -1.49 -50.30
N TRP A 4 -33.83 -1.44 -49.03
CA TRP A 4 -33.17 -0.73 -47.93
C TRP A 4 -32.12 -1.66 -47.32
N LEU A 5 -30.85 -1.38 -47.61
CA LEU A 5 -29.72 -1.98 -46.89
C LEU A 5 -29.59 -1.27 -45.53
N HIS A 6 -29.98 -1.96 -44.45
CA HIS A 6 -29.65 -1.52 -43.10
C HIS A 6 -28.19 -1.89 -42.79
N LEU A 7 -27.31 -0.89 -42.84
CA LEU A 7 -25.97 -0.97 -42.28
C LEU A 7 -26.10 -0.90 -40.77
N ALA A 8 -26.09 -2.06 -40.09
CA ALA A 8 -25.89 -2.15 -38.67
C ALA A 8 -24.41 -1.84 -38.37
N GLY A 9 -24.13 -0.60 -38.04
CA GLY A 9 -22.83 -0.21 -37.54
C GLY A 9 -22.58 -0.91 -36.19
N LEU A 10 -21.68 -1.89 -36.13
CA LEU A 10 -21.14 -2.40 -34.89
C LEU A 10 -20.34 -1.27 -34.22
N TRP A 11 -20.93 -0.65 -33.21
CA TRP A 11 -20.17 0.12 -32.28
C TRP A 11 -19.40 -0.87 -31.38
N LEU A 12 -18.15 -1.14 -31.75
CA LEU A 12 -17.17 -1.69 -30.83
C LEU A 12 -16.88 -0.59 -29.79
N SER A 13 -17.66 -0.59 -28.72
CA SER A 13 -17.25 0.12 -27.53
C SER A 13 -15.93 -0.52 -27.08
N ASN A 14 -14.83 0.21 -27.21
CA ASN A 14 -13.62 -0.09 -26.47
C ASN A 14 -14.01 -0.03 -24.98
N ILE A 15 -14.31 -1.17 -24.39
CA ILE A 15 -14.30 -1.33 -22.97
C ILE A 15 -12.82 -1.24 -22.63
N ALA A 16 -12.36 -0.03 -22.30
CA ALA A 16 -11.12 0.11 -21.56
C ALA A 16 -11.36 -0.71 -20.29
N CYS A 17 -10.70 -1.87 -20.18
CA CYS A 17 -10.55 -2.53 -18.91
C CYS A 17 -9.83 -1.51 -18.03
N ALA A 18 -10.57 -0.81 -17.18
CA ALA A 18 -9.97 -0.07 -16.11
C ALA A 18 -9.28 -1.13 -15.23
N SER A 19 -7.96 -1.15 -15.26
CA SER A 19 -7.18 -1.89 -14.28
C SER A 19 -7.49 -1.20 -12.94
N ALA A 20 -8.26 -1.87 -12.10
CA ALA A 20 -8.69 -1.31 -10.81
C ALA A 20 -8.61 -2.42 -9.78
N CYS A 21 -7.85 -2.15 -8.70
CA CYS A 21 -7.78 -3.04 -7.55
C CYS A 21 -9.18 -3.37 -7.00
N THR A 22 -9.34 -4.53 -6.42
CA THR A 22 -10.62 -4.98 -5.87
C THR A 22 -10.43 -5.45 -4.44
N THR A 23 -11.23 -4.90 -3.53
CA THR A 23 -11.26 -5.33 -2.13
C THR A 23 -12.61 -5.94 -1.79
N TYR A 24 -12.59 -7.11 -1.15
CA TYR A 24 -13.78 -7.73 -0.56
C TYR A 24 -13.61 -7.85 0.94
N ALA A 25 -14.67 -7.56 1.69
CA ALA A 25 -14.72 -7.77 3.13
C ALA A 25 -16.00 -8.51 3.51
N ALA A 26 -15.88 -9.56 4.32
CA ALA A 26 -17.02 -10.26 4.92
C ALA A 26 -16.98 -10.08 6.43
N GLY A 27 -18.01 -9.45 6.99
CA GLY A 27 -18.15 -9.27 8.41
C GLY A 27 -18.63 -10.54 9.12
N ARG A 28 -18.52 -10.55 10.46
CA ARG A 28 -18.85 -11.71 11.30
C ARG A 28 -20.26 -12.28 11.15
N LEU A 29 -21.21 -11.50 10.65
CA LEU A 29 -22.58 -11.96 10.42
C LEU A 29 -22.77 -12.62 9.04
N ALA A 30 -21.76 -12.55 8.18
CA ALA A 30 -21.74 -13.14 6.85
C ALA A 30 -20.91 -14.45 6.77
N THR A 31 -20.31 -14.86 7.89
CA THR A 31 -19.52 -16.09 8.01
C THR A 31 -20.17 -17.06 8.97
N THR A 32 -19.96 -18.36 8.77
CA THR A 32 -20.59 -19.41 9.59
C THR A 32 -19.95 -19.53 10.97
N ASP A 33 -18.71 -19.13 11.12
CA ASP A 33 -17.91 -19.22 12.35
C ASP A 33 -17.70 -17.87 13.04
N GLY A 34 -18.29 -16.78 12.50
CA GLY A 34 -18.11 -15.44 13.04
C GLY A 34 -16.76 -14.79 12.74
N SER A 35 -15.95 -15.39 11.86
CA SER A 35 -14.69 -14.79 11.40
C SER A 35 -14.96 -13.54 10.53
N VAL A 36 -13.93 -12.71 10.39
CA VAL A 36 -13.92 -11.57 9.46
C VAL A 36 -12.90 -11.86 8.36
N TRP A 37 -13.28 -11.69 7.12
CA TRP A 37 -12.43 -11.94 5.98
C TRP A 37 -12.20 -10.65 5.22
N VAL A 38 -10.96 -10.44 4.81
CA VAL A 38 -10.56 -9.37 3.88
C VAL A 38 -9.71 -10.00 2.79
N THR A 39 -10.00 -9.65 1.55
CA THR A 39 -9.18 -10.00 0.40
C THR A 39 -9.01 -8.79 -0.50
N HIS A 40 -7.92 -8.77 -1.26
CA HIS A 40 -7.52 -7.64 -2.07
C HIS A 40 -6.76 -8.17 -3.30
N SER A 41 -7.08 -7.63 -4.47
CA SER A 41 -6.24 -7.76 -5.66
C SER A 41 -5.49 -6.45 -5.87
N ASP A 42 -4.23 -6.56 -6.21
CA ASP A 42 -3.38 -5.44 -6.63
C ASP A 42 -3.18 -5.58 -8.13
N ASP A 43 -3.95 -4.81 -8.90
CA ASP A 43 -3.99 -4.90 -10.37
C ASP A 43 -2.90 -4.00 -10.99
N GLY A 44 -1.67 -4.19 -10.55
CA GLY A 44 -0.51 -3.46 -11.00
C GLY A 44 -0.05 -3.80 -12.43
N SER A 45 1.02 -3.15 -12.86
CA SER A 45 1.72 -3.49 -14.10
C SER A 45 2.32 -4.90 -14.00
N GLY A 46 2.60 -5.55 -15.12
CA GLY A 46 3.23 -6.89 -15.13
C GLY A 46 4.65 -6.92 -14.54
N THR A 47 5.17 -5.79 -14.09
CA THR A 47 6.49 -5.64 -13.44
C THR A 47 6.39 -5.48 -11.93
N SER A 48 5.19 -5.51 -11.35
CA SER A 48 4.99 -5.41 -9.90
C SER A 48 5.72 -6.51 -9.14
N ASP A 49 6.22 -6.18 -7.96
CA ASP A 49 6.97 -7.12 -7.09
C ASP A 49 6.00 -8.07 -6.35
N PRO A 50 5.98 -9.37 -6.68
CA PRO A 50 5.03 -10.33 -6.12
C PRO A 50 5.45 -10.88 -4.75
N ARG A 51 6.59 -10.45 -4.19
CA ARG A 51 7.11 -11.02 -2.95
C ARG A 51 6.22 -10.70 -1.76
N VAL A 52 5.89 -11.73 -1.01
CA VAL A 52 5.28 -11.61 0.32
C VAL A 52 6.37 -11.83 1.37
N SER A 53 6.49 -10.91 2.31
CA SER A 53 7.51 -10.92 3.35
C SER A 53 6.88 -10.93 4.73
N PHE A 54 7.46 -11.69 5.65
CA PHE A 54 7.13 -11.60 7.06
C PHE A 54 8.11 -10.67 7.77
N ILE A 55 7.59 -9.62 8.38
CA ILE A 55 8.33 -8.69 9.23
C ILE A 55 8.07 -9.10 10.68
N PRO A 56 9.08 -9.54 11.43
CA PRO A 56 8.89 -10.02 12.78
C PRO A 56 8.56 -8.88 13.77
N ALA A 57 7.83 -9.22 14.83
CA ALA A 57 7.67 -8.34 15.99
C ALA A 57 9.04 -7.99 16.58
N ALA A 58 9.20 -6.77 17.05
CA ALA A 58 10.47 -6.30 17.58
C ALA A 58 10.29 -5.30 18.72
N GLU A 59 11.33 -5.21 19.58
CA GLU A 59 11.46 -4.20 20.61
C GLU A 59 12.52 -3.18 20.22
N PHE A 60 12.26 -1.92 20.47
CA PHE A 60 13.15 -0.81 20.11
C PHE A 60 13.52 0.03 21.32
N PRO A 61 14.78 0.47 21.43
CA PRO A 61 15.19 1.44 22.45
C PRO A 61 14.41 2.75 22.37
N ALA A 62 14.26 3.43 23.50
CA ALA A 62 13.65 4.75 23.54
C ALA A 62 14.44 5.73 22.63
N GLY A 63 13.72 6.54 21.86
CA GLY A 63 14.31 7.48 20.90
C GLY A 63 14.72 6.88 19.57
N SER A 64 14.43 5.60 19.31
CA SER A 64 14.64 4.98 17.99
C SER A 64 13.82 5.68 16.92
N SER A 65 14.32 5.65 15.70
CA SER A 65 13.65 6.16 14.51
C SER A 65 13.22 5.04 13.59
N ARG A 66 12.03 5.14 13.03
CA ARG A 66 11.50 4.26 12.01
C ARG A 66 11.75 4.90 10.65
N PRO A 67 12.56 4.28 9.76
CA PRO A 67 12.73 4.77 8.41
C PRO A 67 11.44 4.66 7.62
N ILE A 68 11.15 5.66 6.79
CA ILE A 68 10.04 5.69 5.84
C ILE A 68 10.61 5.46 4.45
N TRP A 69 10.03 4.52 3.74
CA TRP A 69 10.49 4.09 2.43
C TRP A 69 9.67 4.73 1.32
N PRO A 70 10.29 5.01 0.16
CA PRO A 70 9.56 5.50 -1.00
C PRO A 70 8.56 4.45 -1.47
N ASP A 71 7.51 4.90 -2.14
CA ASP A 71 6.60 4.03 -2.84
C ASP A 71 7.27 3.51 -4.11
N ILE A 72 7.53 2.21 -4.14
CA ILE A 72 8.13 1.48 -5.26
C ILE A 72 7.31 0.21 -5.43
N GLU A 73 6.61 0.08 -6.52
CA GLU A 73 5.78 -1.08 -6.82
C GLU A 73 6.51 -2.12 -7.69
N GLU A 74 7.37 -1.66 -8.58
CA GLU A 74 8.11 -2.55 -9.47
C GLU A 74 9.17 -3.38 -8.72
N TYR A 75 9.47 -4.54 -9.29
CA TYR A 75 10.52 -5.41 -8.79
C TYR A 75 11.93 -4.85 -9.11
N PRO A 76 12.83 -4.79 -8.16
CA PRO A 76 12.65 -5.06 -6.72
C PRO A 76 12.09 -3.84 -5.97
N ARG A 77 10.90 -3.98 -5.39
CA ARG A 77 10.21 -2.94 -4.61
C ARG A 77 11.08 -2.32 -3.50
N PHE A 78 12.00 -3.07 -2.98
CA PHE A 78 12.91 -2.66 -1.91
C PHE A 78 14.19 -3.50 -1.98
N VAL A 79 15.33 -2.89 -1.71
CA VAL A 79 16.62 -3.56 -1.61
C VAL A 79 17.29 -3.15 -0.31
N GLY A 80 17.58 -4.11 0.55
CA GLY A 80 18.21 -3.86 1.84
C GLY A 80 17.80 -4.87 2.91
N THR A 81 18.60 -5.00 3.97
CA THR A 81 18.39 -6.02 5.01
C THR A 81 17.37 -5.60 6.09
N ALA A 82 17.01 -4.31 6.17
CA ALA A 82 16.14 -3.77 7.21
C ALA A 82 14.69 -4.27 7.14
N ARG A 83 14.26 -4.78 5.98
CA ARG A 83 12.90 -5.31 5.75
C ARG A 83 12.84 -6.84 5.73
N GLY A 84 13.92 -7.53 6.02
CA GLY A 84 13.97 -8.99 6.04
C GLY A 84 14.81 -9.60 4.93
N LYS A 85 15.02 -10.91 5.01
CA LYS A 85 15.96 -11.64 4.15
C LYS A 85 15.56 -11.66 2.67
N VAL A 86 14.28 -11.57 2.35
CA VAL A 86 13.79 -11.57 0.95
C VAL A 86 14.26 -10.34 0.18
N TYR A 87 14.64 -9.29 0.88
CA TYR A 87 15.14 -8.04 0.29
C TYR A 87 16.67 -7.94 0.27
N HIS A 88 17.36 -9.04 0.53
CA HIS A 88 18.82 -9.04 0.56
C HIS A 88 19.38 -8.61 -0.80
N PRO A 89 20.26 -7.59 -0.85
CA PRO A 89 20.82 -7.13 -2.10
C PRO A 89 21.69 -8.22 -2.76
N VAL A 90 21.63 -8.27 -4.09
CA VAL A 90 22.55 -9.06 -4.90
C VAL A 90 23.65 -8.17 -5.48
N PRO A 91 24.77 -8.72 -5.97
CA PRO A 91 25.85 -7.91 -6.53
C PRO A 91 25.36 -6.90 -7.57
N GLY A 92 25.73 -5.63 -7.40
CA GLY A 92 25.34 -4.54 -8.29
C GLY A 92 24.05 -3.81 -7.90
N GLN A 93 23.28 -4.29 -6.93
CA GLN A 93 22.14 -3.57 -6.38
C GLN A 93 22.56 -2.58 -5.29
N GLN A 94 21.94 -1.41 -5.29
CA GLN A 94 22.10 -0.39 -4.25
C GLN A 94 20.97 -0.57 -3.22
N ASP A 95 21.28 -0.38 -1.94
CA ASP A 95 20.24 -0.35 -0.91
C ASP A 95 19.25 0.80 -1.20
N THR A 96 17.97 0.50 -1.02
CA THR A 96 16.93 1.53 -1.10
C THR A 96 17.12 2.52 0.05
N ALA A 97 17.23 3.82 -0.27
CA ALA A 97 17.34 4.86 0.74
C ALA A 97 15.96 5.25 1.26
N PRO A 98 15.79 5.44 2.59
CA PRO A 98 14.56 5.98 3.14
C PRO A 98 14.37 7.45 2.72
N VAL A 99 13.13 7.86 2.50
CA VAL A 99 12.78 9.26 2.19
C VAL A 99 12.70 10.14 3.44
N GLY A 100 12.65 9.53 4.62
CA GLY A 100 12.66 10.23 5.90
C GLY A 100 12.52 9.28 7.09
N TYR A 101 12.29 9.84 8.26
CA TYR A 101 12.19 9.11 9.52
C TYR A 101 11.10 9.67 10.40
N ILE A 102 10.43 8.79 11.15
CA ILE A 102 9.48 9.16 12.20
C ILE A 102 9.89 8.47 13.52
N PRO A 103 9.40 8.92 14.68
CA PRO A 103 9.63 8.22 15.94
C PRO A 103 9.15 6.76 15.89
N GLN A 104 10.02 5.83 16.29
CA GLN A 104 9.65 4.44 16.43
C GLN A 104 8.92 4.21 17.76
N VAL A 105 7.95 3.28 17.77
CA VAL A 105 7.31 2.81 19.00
C VAL A 105 8.21 1.80 19.71
N LYS A 106 7.97 1.59 21.01
CA LYS A 106 8.79 0.67 21.82
C LYS A 106 8.69 -0.78 21.33
N SER A 107 7.48 -1.21 20.97
CA SER A 107 7.20 -2.57 20.52
C SER A 107 6.39 -2.52 19.23
N THR A 108 6.68 -3.41 18.31
CA THR A 108 5.89 -3.61 17.08
C THR A 108 5.32 -5.01 17.03
N HIS A 109 4.17 -5.14 16.37
CA HIS A 109 3.60 -6.43 15.99
C HIS A 109 4.35 -7.02 14.78
N GLY A 110 4.35 -8.35 14.69
CA GLY A 110 4.78 -9.04 13.47
C GLY A 110 3.67 -8.99 12.42
N TYR A 111 4.04 -8.83 11.15
CA TYR A 111 3.06 -8.76 10.07
C TYR A 111 3.59 -9.27 8.73
N TYR A 112 2.66 -9.64 7.86
CA TYR A 112 2.95 -9.93 6.46
C TYR A 112 2.73 -8.68 5.63
N GLU A 113 3.63 -8.46 4.67
CA GLU A 113 3.52 -7.41 3.67
C GLU A 113 3.81 -7.91 2.26
N SER A 114 3.15 -7.27 1.32
CA SER A 114 3.58 -7.17 -0.07
C SER A 114 3.80 -5.68 -0.37
N ASN A 115 3.16 -5.08 -1.35
CA ASN A 115 3.15 -3.62 -1.48
C ASN A 115 2.58 -2.97 -0.22
N TYR A 116 1.45 -3.46 0.24
CA TYR A 116 0.74 -3.04 1.46
C TYR A 116 0.96 -4.03 2.59
N ALA A 117 0.65 -3.64 3.82
CA ALA A 117 0.48 -4.62 4.88
C ALA A 117 -0.73 -5.52 4.58
N MET A 118 -0.59 -6.81 4.86
CA MET A 118 -1.66 -7.79 4.64
C MET A 118 -2.37 -8.14 5.94
N GLN A 119 -1.64 -8.64 6.92
CA GLN A 119 -2.18 -9.07 8.20
C GLN A 119 -1.09 -9.04 9.27
N ASN A 120 -1.44 -8.65 10.49
CA ASN A 120 -0.54 -8.75 11.64
C ASN A 120 -0.88 -9.93 12.57
N ASP A 121 -0.04 -10.13 13.57
CA ASP A 121 -0.16 -11.21 14.56
C ASP A 121 -1.37 -11.10 15.50
N CYS A 122 -2.05 -9.94 15.53
CA CYS A 122 -3.34 -9.76 16.19
C CYS A 122 -4.54 -10.18 15.31
N GLY A 123 -4.32 -10.54 14.06
CA GLY A 123 -5.40 -10.82 13.10
C GLY A 123 -6.00 -9.57 12.45
N LEU A 124 -5.40 -8.40 12.62
CA LEU A 124 -5.79 -7.19 11.89
C LEU A 124 -5.36 -7.34 10.43
N SER A 125 -6.31 -7.22 9.50
CA SER A 125 -6.08 -7.39 8.06
C SER A 125 -6.40 -6.11 7.30
N PHE A 126 -5.72 -5.92 6.17
CA PHE A 126 -5.82 -4.76 5.31
C PHE A 126 -6.22 -5.20 3.89
N GLY A 127 -7.01 -4.37 3.23
CA GLY A 127 -7.29 -4.42 1.81
C GLY A 127 -7.33 -3.00 1.28
N GLU A 128 -6.82 -2.79 0.09
CA GLU A 128 -6.72 -1.49 -0.55
C GLU A 128 -7.39 -1.56 -1.92
N SER A 129 -7.95 -0.45 -2.36
CA SER A 129 -8.41 -0.21 -3.72
C SER A 129 -8.18 1.26 -4.03
N THR A 130 -7.32 1.54 -5.00
CA THR A 130 -6.91 2.89 -5.35
C THR A 130 -8.09 3.71 -5.88
N ALA A 131 -8.24 4.92 -5.38
CA ALA A 131 -9.21 5.91 -5.84
C ALA A 131 -8.50 7.18 -6.29
N SER A 132 -8.92 7.74 -7.42
CA SER A 132 -8.39 9.01 -7.89
C SER A 132 -8.85 10.17 -7.02
N ALA A 133 -7.96 11.12 -6.76
CA ALA A 133 -8.24 12.34 -6.00
C ALA A 133 -8.07 13.59 -6.87
N VAL A 134 -8.83 14.63 -6.55
CA VAL A 134 -8.74 15.95 -7.21
C VAL A 134 -7.52 16.73 -6.70
N PHE A 135 -7.23 16.61 -5.41
CA PHE A 135 -6.09 17.23 -4.77
C PHE A 135 -5.03 16.17 -4.49
N ARG A 136 -3.78 16.53 -4.72
CA ARG A 136 -2.63 15.70 -4.41
C ARG A 136 -1.58 16.47 -3.64
N ALA A 137 -0.77 15.76 -2.87
CA ALA A 137 0.48 16.26 -2.34
C ALA A 137 1.63 15.52 -3.03
N ASP A 138 2.74 16.23 -3.24
CA ASP A 138 3.95 15.61 -3.75
C ASP A 138 4.80 15.06 -2.60
N MET A 139 5.44 13.94 -2.84
CA MET A 139 6.38 13.35 -1.90
C MET A 139 7.55 14.30 -1.61
N VAL A 140 8.04 14.32 -0.40
CA VAL A 140 9.25 15.06 -0.03
C VAL A 140 10.42 14.72 -0.96
N GLY A 141 11.07 15.75 -1.47
CA GLY A 141 12.20 15.61 -2.40
C GLY A 141 11.83 15.34 -3.85
N THR A 142 10.54 15.42 -4.25
CA THR A 142 10.12 15.35 -5.65
C THR A 142 10.70 16.54 -6.42
N PRO A 143 11.51 16.30 -7.49
CA PRO A 143 12.14 17.38 -8.23
C PRO A 143 11.12 18.33 -8.87
N GLY A 144 11.35 19.64 -8.72
CA GLY A 144 10.51 20.68 -9.32
C GLY A 144 9.20 20.96 -8.59
N THR A 145 9.03 20.42 -7.39
CA THR A 145 7.87 20.67 -6.52
C THR A 145 8.31 21.08 -5.11
N ASP A 146 7.37 21.64 -4.34
CA ASP A 146 7.55 21.90 -2.92
C ASP A 146 7.04 20.70 -2.07
N GLY A 147 7.18 19.48 -2.58
CA GLY A 147 6.69 18.26 -1.95
C GLY A 147 7.16 18.12 -0.50
N ALA A 148 6.21 17.97 0.40
CA ALA A 148 6.44 17.84 1.85
C ALA A 148 5.78 16.60 2.46
N ALA A 149 5.03 15.82 1.67
CA ALA A 149 4.37 14.61 2.15
C ALA A 149 5.37 13.47 2.30
N LEU A 150 5.38 12.87 3.49
CA LEU A 150 6.34 11.82 3.82
C LEU A 150 5.77 10.41 3.62
N LEU A 151 4.45 10.22 3.76
CA LEU A 151 3.81 8.91 3.84
C LEU A 151 2.94 8.63 2.62
N CYS A 152 3.14 7.46 2.02
CA CYS A 152 2.18 6.86 1.08
C CYS A 152 1.25 5.88 1.81
N ILE A 153 0.22 5.40 1.11
CA ILE A 153 -0.72 4.41 1.68
C ILE A 153 -0.03 3.11 2.06
N ASN A 154 0.97 2.68 1.29
CA ASN A 154 1.77 1.49 1.55
C ASN A 154 2.42 1.56 2.95
N GLU A 155 3.10 2.67 3.24
CA GLU A 155 3.74 2.88 4.55
C GLU A 155 2.72 3.10 5.68
N LEU A 156 1.59 3.78 5.41
CA LEU A 156 0.53 3.95 6.39
C LEU A 156 -0.06 2.63 6.86
N THR A 157 -0.34 1.70 5.94
CA THR A 157 -0.85 0.36 6.30
C THR A 157 0.18 -0.44 7.10
N LYS A 158 1.47 -0.37 6.75
CA LYS A 158 2.56 -1.03 7.46
C LYS A 158 2.74 -0.46 8.87
N LEU A 159 2.69 0.87 9.02
CA LEU A 159 2.75 1.53 10.33
C LEU A 159 1.55 1.17 11.22
N ALA A 160 0.35 1.04 10.63
CA ALA A 160 -0.82 0.58 11.37
C ALA A 160 -0.70 -0.89 11.79
N ALA A 161 -0.21 -1.77 10.91
CA ALA A 161 0.05 -3.17 11.23
C ALA A 161 1.10 -3.34 12.33
N GLU A 162 2.14 -2.51 12.33
CA GLU A 162 3.18 -2.48 13.37
C GLU A 162 2.65 -2.07 14.75
N ARG A 163 1.60 -1.23 14.83
CA ARG A 163 1.29 -0.43 16.03
C ARG A 163 -0.08 -0.66 16.62
N THR A 164 -0.97 -1.42 15.97
CA THR A 164 -2.36 -1.57 16.40
C THR A 164 -2.87 -3.00 16.25
N CYS A 165 -3.90 -3.34 17.04
CA CYS A 165 -4.56 -4.66 17.01
C CYS A 165 -6.03 -4.58 16.60
N SER A 166 -6.57 -3.41 16.30
CA SER A 166 -7.95 -3.29 15.88
C SER A 166 -8.12 -2.39 14.66
N ALA A 167 -9.11 -2.68 13.83
CA ALA A 167 -9.40 -1.89 12.64
C ALA A 167 -9.69 -0.40 12.97
N ARG A 168 -10.34 -0.14 14.11
CA ARG A 168 -10.63 1.23 14.53
C ARG A 168 -9.35 2.00 14.88
N GLU A 169 -8.46 1.40 15.63
CA GLU A 169 -7.18 2.01 15.98
C GLU A 169 -6.31 2.20 14.73
N ALA A 170 -6.31 1.23 13.81
CA ALA A 170 -5.60 1.34 12.53
C ALA A 170 -6.05 2.57 11.73
N VAL A 171 -7.36 2.78 11.56
CA VAL A 171 -7.88 3.96 10.86
C VAL A 171 -7.48 5.25 11.57
N LEU A 172 -7.57 5.30 12.89
CA LEU A 172 -7.22 6.49 13.67
C LEU A 172 -5.73 6.83 13.59
N ILE A 173 -4.85 5.81 13.68
CA ILE A 173 -3.40 6.05 13.59
C ILE A 173 -2.98 6.43 12.18
N MET A 174 -3.53 5.79 11.14
CA MET A 174 -3.24 6.16 9.76
C MET A 174 -3.63 7.62 9.49
N GLY A 175 -4.84 8.03 9.89
CA GLY A 175 -5.30 9.42 9.75
C GLY A 175 -4.39 10.42 10.47
N SER A 176 -4.07 10.17 11.74
CA SER A 176 -3.21 11.08 12.51
C SER A 176 -1.76 11.13 12.00
N LEU A 177 -1.24 10.05 11.45
CA LEU A 177 0.07 10.05 10.81
C LEU A 177 0.05 10.83 9.49
N ALA A 178 -0.99 10.65 8.68
CA ALA A 178 -1.18 11.41 7.44
C ALA A 178 -1.30 12.92 7.70
N GLU A 179 -2.08 13.34 8.70
CA GLU A 179 -2.19 14.75 9.11
C GLU A 179 -0.85 15.33 9.58
N ARG A 180 -0.08 14.54 10.32
CA ARG A 180 1.18 15.01 10.93
C ARG A 180 2.35 15.06 9.96
N TYR A 181 2.48 14.10 9.05
CA TYR A 181 3.66 13.92 8.21
C TYR A 181 3.38 14.12 6.72
N GLY A 182 2.13 14.44 6.36
CA GLY A 182 1.69 14.53 4.98
C GLY A 182 1.49 13.16 4.34
N PHE A 183 0.53 13.09 3.44
CA PHE A 183 0.15 11.90 2.69
C PHE A 183 0.22 12.18 1.19
N TYR A 184 0.81 11.28 0.43
CA TYR A 184 0.82 11.32 -1.03
C TYR A 184 0.33 9.98 -1.61
N GLY A 185 -0.31 10.05 -2.76
CA GLY A 185 -0.73 8.87 -3.51
C GLY A 185 0.37 8.33 -4.42
N PRO A 186 0.34 7.02 -4.78
CA PRO A 186 1.37 6.37 -5.59
C PRO A 186 1.50 7.00 -6.98
N ASP A 187 0.40 7.39 -7.61
CA ASP A 187 0.40 7.93 -8.97
C ASP A 187 0.53 9.46 -9.02
N GLY A 188 1.06 10.09 -7.99
CA GLY A 188 1.18 11.54 -7.92
C GLY A 188 -0.16 12.28 -8.04
N GLY A 189 -1.29 11.61 -7.81
CA GLY A 189 -2.64 12.16 -7.91
C GLY A 189 -3.74 11.19 -7.50
N ALA A 190 -3.37 9.96 -7.16
CA ALA A 190 -4.28 8.97 -6.60
C ALA A 190 -3.93 8.72 -5.13
N GLY A 191 -4.92 8.53 -4.30
CA GLY A 191 -4.75 8.27 -2.85
C GLY A 191 -6.09 8.26 -2.16
#